data_8c3c59764b7d35e250ad5c0f8fac25d4
#
_entry.id   8c3c59764b7d35e250ad5c0f8fac25d4
#
_cell.length_a   1.000
_cell.length_b   1.000
_cell.length_c   1.000
_cell.angle_alpha   90.00
_cell.angle_beta   90.00
_cell.angle_gamma   90.00
#
_symmetry.space_group_name_H-M   'P 1'
#
loop_
_entity.id
_entity.type
_entity.pdbx_description
1 polymer ?
#
loop_
_entity_poly.entity_id
_entity_poly.type
_entity_poly.pdbx_seq_one_letter_code
_entity_poly.pdbx_strand_id
1 'polypeptide(L)'
;MAKDILVIGGGISGITTAVEAAETGYNVILVEQNPYLGGRVVQMNRYFPKLCPPYCGMEINLRRIKTNKRIKHLTLATVEKISGQEGNLEVSLRLNPRFITEKCTACGECAKICPAERLDPFNLNLCKTKAIYLPHQLTFPLRYVIDEKACLKCGSCVDACKYGAINLEMQVETKTINVGSIVVATGWQPYDAGKIDNLGFGKYKDVITNMMMERLAAPNGPTQGKILRPSDQKEPKRVAFVQCAGSRDENHLAYCSAVCCLASLKQITYLREAIPDSQAFMFYIDLRTPGKYEDFLTRVGSDERVSLIKGKVAAVEEDGKTKELIVEAEDVLAGKKIRVNVDLVVLACGMQPTNSLNVNRDKNGFIIFEQGNGIYSAGVAKKPQDVSSSVQEATGAALKAIQSLVR
;
A
#
# COMPACT_ATOMS: atom_id res chain seq x y z
N MET A 1 -4.92 -15.62 -32.72
CA MET A 1 -5.23 -15.22 -31.33
C MET A 1 -4.00 -14.53 -30.73
N ALA A 2 -4.17 -13.43 -30.04
CA ALA A 2 -3.09 -12.80 -29.29
C ALA A 2 -2.67 -13.72 -28.13
N LYS A 3 -1.35 -13.93 -27.95
CA LYS A 3 -0.82 -14.83 -26.91
C LYS A 3 -0.25 -14.08 -25.70
N ASP A 4 -0.33 -12.77 -25.71
CA ASP A 4 0.19 -11.93 -24.63
C ASP A 4 -0.84 -11.83 -23.49
N ILE A 5 -0.35 -11.79 -22.26
CA ILE A 5 -1.17 -11.59 -21.05
C ILE A 5 -0.94 -10.17 -20.55
N LEU A 6 -2.03 -9.44 -20.31
CA LEU A 6 -1.96 -8.15 -19.63
C LEU A 6 -2.18 -8.34 -18.15
N VAL A 7 -1.28 -7.77 -17.33
CA VAL A 7 -1.44 -7.70 -15.88
C VAL A 7 -1.59 -6.23 -15.48
N ILE A 8 -2.70 -5.88 -14.84
CA ILE A 8 -3.03 -4.51 -14.43
C ILE A 8 -2.81 -4.36 -12.93
N GLY A 9 -1.77 -3.62 -12.56
CA GLY A 9 -1.33 -3.40 -11.18
C GLY A 9 0.00 -4.07 -10.89
N GLY A 10 1.01 -3.27 -10.55
CA GLY A 10 2.39 -3.70 -10.25
C GLY A 10 2.65 -3.97 -8.77
N GLY A 11 1.61 -4.30 -7.98
CA GLY A 11 1.73 -4.78 -6.61
C GLY A 11 2.17 -6.23 -6.52
N ILE A 12 2.22 -6.79 -5.29
CA ILE A 12 2.70 -8.17 -5.07
C ILE A 12 1.94 -9.20 -5.91
N SER A 13 0.61 -9.09 -6.03
CA SER A 13 -0.18 -10.03 -6.82
C SER A 13 0.11 -9.90 -8.31
N GLY A 14 0.19 -8.67 -8.85
CA GLY A 14 0.50 -8.48 -10.27
C GLY A 14 1.91 -8.90 -10.63
N ILE A 15 2.89 -8.62 -9.79
CA ILE A 15 4.28 -9.07 -9.94
C ILE A 15 4.33 -10.61 -9.96
N THR A 16 3.66 -11.28 -9.00
CA THR A 16 3.60 -12.75 -8.96
C THR A 16 2.95 -13.30 -10.21
N THR A 17 1.77 -12.79 -10.60
CA THR A 17 1.10 -13.21 -11.85
C THR A 17 2.00 -13.07 -13.07
N ALA A 18 2.68 -11.91 -13.19
CA ALA A 18 3.54 -11.63 -14.35
C ALA A 18 4.74 -12.59 -14.42
N VAL A 19 5.36 -12.86 -13.29
CA VAL A 19 6.52 -13.76 -13.20
C VAL A 19 6.11 -15.21 -13.50
N GLU A 20 5.05 -15.70 -12.84
CA GLU A 20 4.54 -17.07 -13.05
C GLU A 20 4.15 -17.32 -14.53
N ALA A 21 3.42 -16.40 -15.14
CA ALA A 21 3.04 -16.52 -16.55
C ALA A 21 4.24 -16.45 -17.49
N ALA A 22 5.21 -15.58 -17.22
CA ALA A 22 6.38 -15.43 -18.09
C ALA A 22 7.35 -16.62 -17.99
N GLU A 23 7.50 -17.23 -16.81
CA GLU A 23 8.34 -18.41 -16.62
C GLU A 23 7.75 -19.68 -17.25
N THR A 24 6.43 -19.71 -17.45
CA THR A 24 5.78 -20.77 -18.24
C THR A 24 5.80 -20.51 -19.75
N GLY A 25 6.45 -19.42 -20.21
CA GLY A 25 6.73 -19.16 -21.61
C GLY A 25 5.82 -18.14 -22.31
N TYR A 26 4.91 -17.48 -21.60
CA TYR A 26 4.02 -16.46 -22.15
C TYR A 26 4.64 -15.07 -22.08
N ASN A 27 4.33 -14.20 -23.03
CA ASN A 27 4.68 -12.79 -22.93
C ASN A 27 3.69 -12.08 -22.01
N VAL A 28 4.20 -11.18 -21.20
CA VAL A 28 3.41 -10.43 -20.24
C VAL A 28 3.66 -8.94 -20.37
N ILE A 29 2.59 -8.16 -20.39
CA ILE A 29 2.63 -6.72 -20.27
C ILE A 29 2.10 -6.37 -18.88
N LEU A 30 2.99 -5.85 -18.01
CA LEU A 30 2.67 -5.43 -16.65
C LEU A 30 2.48 -3.91 -16.62
N VAL A 31 1.28 -3.44 -16.28
CA VAL A 31 0.91 -2.01 -16.24
C VAL A 31 0.75 -1.57 -14.79
N GLU A 32 1.39 -0.46 -14.42
CA GLU A 32 1.33 0.14 -13.08
C GLU A 32 1.12 1.65 -13.17
N GLN A 33 0.16 2.18 -12.41
CA GLN A 33 -0.15 3.61 -12.39
C GLN A 33 0.91 4.45 -11.65
N ASN A 34 1.57 3.88 -10.64
CA ASN A 34 2.65 4.55 -9.91
C ASN A 34 3.94 4.54 -10.72
N PRO A 35 4.90 5.42 -10.39
CA PRO A 35 6.21 5.43 -11.04
C PRO A 35 7.10 4.25 -10.65
N TYR A 36 6.63 3.31 -9.82
CA TYR A 36 7.38 2.15 -9.31
C TYR A 36 6.50 0.92 -9.14
N LEU A 37 7.12 -0.27 -9.16
CA LEU A 37 6.49 -1.53 -8.82
C LEU A 37 6.63 -1.85 -7.32
N GLY A 38 5.80 -2.76 -6.81
CA GLY A 38 5.81 -3.24 -5.42
C GLY A 38 4.52 -2.94 -4.65
N GLY A 39 3.73 -1.97 -5.12
CA GLY A 39 2.43 -1.62 -4.53
C GLY A 39 2.51 -1.23 -3.05
N ARG A 40 1.53 -1.68 -2.25
CA ARG A 40 1.47 -1.37 -0.81
C ARG A 40 2.50 -2.13 0.03
N VAL A 41 2.98 -3.29 -0.45
CA VAL A 41 3.94 -4.11 0.30
C VAL A 41 5.24 -3.34 0.55
N VAL A 42 5.74 -2.59 -0.44
CA VAL A 42 6.99 -1.82 -0.28
C VAL A 42 6.86 -0.63 0.68
N GLN A 43 5.64 -0.28 1.10
CA GLN A 43 5.38 0.75 2.11
C GLN A 43 5.35 0.19 3.55
N MET A 44 5.32 -1.14 3.73
CA MET A 44 5.33 -1.76 5.05
C MET A 44 6.74 -1.75 5.66
N ASN A 45 6.82 -1.80 6.98
CA ASN A 45 8.07 -2.07 7.68
C ASN A 45 8.41 -3.58 7.63
N ARG A 46 7.45 -4.42 8.06
CA ARG A 46 7.56 -5.89 8.01
C ARG A 46 6.23 -6.50 7.57
N TYR A 47 6.24 -7.71 7.03
CA TYR A 47 5.02 -8.44 6.65
C TYR A 47 5.07 -9.92 7.04
N PHE A 48 3.89 -10.48 7.27
CA PHE A 48 3.72 -11.90 7.58
C PHE A 48 4.02 -12.80 6.37
N PRO A 49 4.43 -14.08 6.59
CA PRO A 49 4.44 -14.78 7.88
C PRO A 49 5.73 -14.59 8.69
N LYS A 50 6.87 -14.29 8.06
CA LYS A 50 8.19 -14.27 8.70
C LYS A 50 8.55 -12.93 9.35
N LEU A 51 7.70 -11.93 9.24
CA LEU A 51 7.98 -10.57 9.68
C LEU A 51 9.27 -9.98 9.09
N CYS A 52 9.56 -10.36 7.85
CA CYS A 52 10.68 -9.81 7.10
C CYS A 52 10.35 -8.42 6.56
N PRO A 53 11.37 -7.56 6.35
CA PRO A 53 11.21 -6.34 5.57
C PRO A 53 10.82 -6.64 4.13
N PRO A 54 10.03 -5.77 3.46
CA PRO A 54 9.52 -6.04 2.11
C PRO A 54 10.59 -6.27 1.05
N TYR A 55 11.72 -5.60 1.18
CA TYR A 55 12.82 -5.72 0.21
C TYR A 55 13.42 -7.13 0.15
N CYS A 56 13.35 -7.92 1.22
CA CYS A 56 13.87 -9.30 1.23
C CYS A 56 13.25 -10.17 0.12
N GLY A 57 11.91 -10.21 0.00
CA GLY A 57 11.22 -10.96 -1.06
C GLY A 57 11.03 -10.17 -2.36
N MET A 58 10.86 -8.86 -2.25
CA MET A 58 10.58 -8.01 -3.39
C MET A 58 11.80 -7.88 -4.32
N GLU A 59 13.01 -7.80 -3.77
CA GLU A 59 14.23 -7.74 -4.58
C GLU A 59 14.35 -8.94 -5.51
N ILE A 60 14.05 -10.14 -5.02
CA ILE A 60 14.07 -11.37 -5.82
C ILE A 60 13.09 -11.26 -6.99
N ASN A 61 11.85 -10.85 -6.71
CA ASN A 61 10.82 -10.74 -7.73
C ASN A 61 11.13 -9.62 -8.76
N LEU A 62 11.64 -8.49 -8.32
CA LEU A 62 12.04 -7.40 -9.23
C LEU A 62 13.24 -7.81 -10.10
N ARG A 63 14.17 -8.62 -9.57
CA ARG A 63 15.25 -9.21 -10.36
C ARG A 63 14.70 -10.16 -11.43
N ARG A 64 13.75 -11.03 -11.08
CA ARG A 64 13.06 -11.92 -12.05
C ARG A 64 12.39 -11.10 -13.16
N ILE A 65 11.68 -10.01 -12.84
CA ILE A 65 11.10 -9.10 -13.84
C ILE A 65 12.19 -8.47 -14.73
N LYS A 66 13.27 -7.97 -14.13
CA LYS A 66 14.36 -7.28 -14.86
C LYS A 66 15.07 -8.21 -15.85
N THR A 67 15.24 -9.47 -15.51
CA THR A 67 16.01 -10.43 -16.31
C THR A 67 15.15 -11.22 -17.30
N ASN A 68 13.83 -11.29 -17.11
CA ASN A 68 12.93 -12.02 -17.98
C ASN A 68 12.50 -11.16 -19.17
N LYS A 69 13.01 -11.51 -20.37
CA LYS A 69 12.70 -10.80 -21.63
C LYS A 69 11.25 -10.88 -22.06
N ARG A 70 10.46 -11.80 -21.49
CA ARG A 70 9.02 -11.94 -21.75
C ARG A 70 8.16 -10.96 -20.97
N ILE A 71 8.72 -10.27 -19.98
CA ILE A 71 7.98 -9.30 -19.19
C ILE A 71 8.32 -7.88 -19.64
N LYS A 72 7.34 -7.17 -20.17
CA LYS A 72 7.38 -5.75 -20.45
C LYS A 72 6.61 -5.02 -19.36
N HIS A 73 7.28 -4.17 -18.58
CA HIS A 73 6.63 -3.36 -17.56
C HIS A 73 6.46 -1.91 -18.04
N LEU A 74 5.29 -1.33 -17.75
CA LEU A 74 4.94 0.06 -18.04
C LEU A 74 4.50 0.70 -16.71
N THR A 75 5.28 1.64 -16.21
CA THR A 75 4.94 2.45 -15.03
C THR A 75 4.39 3.81 -15.45
N LEU A 76 3.66 4.50 -14.58
CA LEU A 76 2.89 5.71 -14.89
C LEU A 76 1.85 5.46 -15.99
N ALA A 77 1.36 4.22 -16.06
CA ALA A 77 0.44 3.77 -17.09
C ALA A 77 -0.91 3.37 -16.48
N THR A 78 -1.99 3.81 -17.10
CA THR A 78 -3.36 3.48 -16.69
C THR A 78 -4.13 2.87 -17.86
N VAL A 79 -5.05 1.95 -17.56
CA VAL A 79 -5.97 1.41 -18.56
C VAL A 79 -7.18 2.32 -18.64
N GLU A 80 -7.49 2.81 -19.84
CA GLU A 80 -8.65 3.66 -20.09
C GLU A 80 -9.86 2.87 -20.59
N LYS A 81 -9.61 1.89 -21.47
CA LYS A 81 -10.69 1.09 -22.07
C LYS A 81 -10.24 -0.33 -22.34
N ILE A 82 -11.15 -1.28 -22.14
CA ILE A 82 -11.01 -2.68 -22.53
C ILE A 82 -12.20 -3.02 -23.43
N SER A 83 -11.96 -3.66 -24.58
CA SER A 83 -12.97 -4.11 -25.52
C SER A 83 -12.54 -5.43 -26.19
N GLY A 84 -13.44 -6.08 -26.89
CA GLY A 84 -13.17 -7.37 -27.54
C GLY A 84 -13.67 -8.57 -26.73
N GLN A 85 -13.09 -9.73 -27.00
CA GLN A 85 -13.46 -11.00 -26.39
C GLN A 85 -12.22 -11.84 -26.08
N GLU A 86 -12.39 -12.89 -25.28
CA GLU A 86 -11.32 -13.82 -24.90
C GLU A 86 -10.47 -14.24 -26.11
N GLY A 87 -9.17 -14.21 -25.98
CA GLY A 87 -8.20 -14.46 -27.04
C GLY A 87 -7.91 -13.28 -27.96
N ASN A 88 -8.71 -12.19 -27.93
CA ASN A 88 -8.51 -10.98 -28.74
C ASN A 88 -9.10 -9.75 -28.05
N LEU A 89 -8.48 -9.33 -26.95
CA LEU A 89 -8.86 -8.15 -26.18
C LEU A 89 -8.03 -6.95 -26.64
N GLU A 90 -8.70 -5.88 -26.99
CA GLU A 90 -8.09 -4.59 -27.29
C GLU A 90 -8.11 -3.70 -26.05
N VAL A 91 -6.96 -3.17 -25.67
CA VAL A 91 -6.80 -2.35 -24.46
C VAL A 91 -6.13 -1.03 -24.79
N SER A 92 -6.79 0.08 -24.46
CA SER A 92 -6.25 1.42 -24.54
C SER A 92 -5.53 1.77 -23.24
N LEU A 93 -4.26 2.14 -23.34
CA LEU A 93 -3.39 2.55 -22.24
C LEU A 93 -3.06 4.03 -22.39
N ARG A 94 -3.15 4.77 -21.28
CA ARG A 94 -2.62 6.11 -21.13
C ARG A 94 -1.29 6.05 -20.41
N LEU A 95 -0.22 6.57 -21.01
CA LEU A 95 1.12 6.65 -20.46
C LEU A 95 1.40 8.10 -20.06
N ASN A 96 1.52 8.35 -18.75
CA ASN A 96 1.85 9.68 -18.26
C ASN A 96 3.37 9.89 -18.29
N PRO A 97 3.83 11.13 -18.56
CA PRO A 97 5.24 11.42 -18.69
C PRO A 97 5.97 11.25 -17.35
N ARG A 98 7.14 10.63 -17.40
CA ARG A 98 8.06 10.54 -16.25
C ARG A 98 8.96 11.77 -16.18
N PHE A 99 9.16 12.44 -17.30
CA PHE A 99 10.14 13.51 -17.55
C PHE A 99 11.60 13.06 -17.36
N ILE A 100 11.85 11.80 -17.10
CA ILE A 100 13.16 11.19 -16.89
C ILE A 100 13.29 9.98 -17.82
N THR A 101 14.31 10.01 -18.68
CA THR A 101 14.60 8.96 -19.65
C THR A 101 15.36 7.77 -19.02
N GLU A 102 15.61 6.73 -19.82
CA GLU A 102 16.38 5.54 -19.41
C GLU A 102 17.86 5.83 -19.14
N LYS A 103 18.37 6.98 -19.55
CA LYS A 103 19.74 7.42 -19.25
C LYS A 103 19.97 7.77 -17.78
N CYS A 104 18.90 7.83 -16.96
CA CYS A 104 18.98 8.15 -15.54
C CYS A 104 19.73 7.06 -14.75
N THR A 105 20.78 7.46 -14.05
CA THR A 105 21.60 6.58 -13.17
C THR A 105 21.19 6.67 -11.70
N ALA A 106 20.14 7.39 -11.38
CA ALA A 106 19.68 7.65 -10.02
C ALA A 106 20.71 8.32 -9.09
N CYS A 107 21.61 9.14 -9.62
CA CYS A 107 22.70 9.79 -8.86
C CYS A 107 22.23 10.85 -7.85
N GLY A 108 21.01 11.38 -7.97
CA GLY A 108 20.43 12.32 -7.01
C GLY A 108 20.70 13.81 -7.23
N GLU A 109 21.61 14.18 -8.13
CA GLU A 109 22.01 15.60 -8.32
C GLU A 109 20.82 16.51 -8.64
N CYS A 110 19.90 16.04 -9.48
CA CYS A 110 18.70 16.78 -9.84
C CYS A 110 17.77 17.07 -8.64
N ALA A 111 17.68 16.16 -7.67
CA ALA A 111 16.87 16.38 -6.47
C ALA A 111 17.54 17.36 -5.49
N LYS A 112 18.86 17.38 -5.39
CA LYS A 112 19.60 18.32 -4.52
C LYS A 112 19.36 19.78 -4.93
N ILE A 113 19.32 20.05 -6.24
CA ILE A 113 19.17 21.42 -6.78
C ILE A 113 17.71 21.86 -6.89
N CYS A 114 16.74 20.95 -6.80
CA CYS A 114 15.33 21.26 -6.98
C CYS A 114 14.81 22.17 -5.87
N PRO A 115 14.31 23.39 -6.17
CA PRO A 115 13.75 24.27 -5.15
C PRO A 115 12.35 23.89 -4.71
N ALA A 116 11.59 23.19 -5.58
CA ALA A 116 10.19 22.85 -5.34
C ALA A 116 10.05 21.66 -4.40
N GLU A 117 9.15 21.80 -3.43
CA GLU A 117 8.81 20.74 -2.45
C GLU A 117 7.34 20.36 -2.55
N ARG A 118 7.05 19.12 -2.17
CA ARG A 118 5.69 18.58 -2.08
C ARG A 118 5.58 17.63 -0.89
N LEU A 119 4.37 17.33 -0.46
CA LEU A 119 4.15 16.22 0.47
C LEU A 119 4.52 14.90 -0.20
N ASP A 120 5.04 13.95 0.56
CA ASP A 120 5.47 12.65 0.06
C ASP A 120 4.36 11.59 0.19
N PRO A 121 3.69 11.20 -0.92
CA PRO A 121 2.62 10.22 -0.87
C PRO A 121 3.13 8.80 -0.55
N PHE A 122 4.40 8.49 -0.85
CA PHE A 122 4.97 7.20 -0.47
C PHE A 122 5.03 7.05 1.06
N ASN A 123 5.35 8.13 1.75
CA ASN A 123 5.33 8.23 3.20
C ASN A 123 3.99 8.75 3.76
N LEU A 124 2.90 8.65 3.01
CA LEU A 124 1.54 9.03 3.44
C LEU A 124 1.45 10.48 3.95
N ASN A 125 2.21 11.37 3.32
CA ASN A 125 2.29 12.79 3.63
C ASN A 125 2.87 13.13 5.02
N LEU A 126 3.55 12.18 5.67
CA LEU A 126 4.24 12.40 6.96
C LEU A 126 5.49 13.28 6.82
N CYS A 127 6.03 13.44 5.61
CA CYS A 127 7.16 14.30 5.32
C CYS A 127 7.03 14.96 3.95
N LYS A 128 7.97 15.85 3.64
CA LYS A 128 8.09 16.45 2.31
C LYS A 128 9.17 15.76 1.48
N THR A 129 9.02 15.81 0.18
CA THR A 129 10.02 15.45 -0.82
C THR A 129 10.10 16.52 -1.90
N LYS A 130 11.08 16.45 -2.81
CA LYS A 130 11.22 17.38 -3.91
C LYS A 130 10.22 17.08 -5.04
N ALA A 131 9.95 18.07 -5.92
CA ALA A 131 9.14 17.83 -7.12
C ALA A 131 9.79 16.80 -8.05
N ILE A 132 11.13 16.77 -8.14
CA ILE A 132 11.90 15.68 -8.75
C ILE A 132 12.42 14.75 -7.66
N TYR A 133 11.99 13.50 -7.67
CA TYR A 133 12.22 12.58 -6.55
C TYR A 133 12.44 11.14 -7.01
N LEU A 134 13.10 10.37 -6.15
CA LEU A 134 13.13 8.91 -6.22
C LEU A 134 12.05 8.39 -5.25
N PRO A 135 11.06 7.59 -5.70
CA PRO A 135 9.94 7.18 -4.84
C PRO A 135 10.38 6.51 -3.54
N HIS A 136 11.35 5.61 -3.61
CA HIS A 136 12.02 5.00 -2.46
C HIS A 136 13.35 4.37 -2.92
N GLN A 137 14.21 4.00 -1.98
CA GLN A 137 15.58 3.52 -2.29
C GLN A 137 15.63 2.24 -3.15
N LEU A 138 14.62 1.36 -3.03
CA LEU A 138 14.51 0.11 -3.79
C LEU A 138 13.47 0.21 -4.93
N THR A 139 13.25 1.41 -5.43
CA THR A 139 12.29 1.63 -6.51
C THR A 139 12.68 0.89 -7.79
N PHE A 140 11.71 0.29 -8.47
CA PHE A 140 11.93 -0.31 -9.78
C PHE A 140 10.85 0.19 -10.76
N PRO A 141 11.24 0.75 -11.92
CA PRO A 141 12.61 0.99 -12.40
C PRO A 141 13.37 2.02 -11.53
N LEU A 142 14.69 1.83 -11.38
CA LEU A 142 15.54 2.72 -10.60
C LEU A 142 15.79 4.02 -11.37
N ARG A 143 14.80 4.88 -11.36
CA ARG A 143 14.80 6.20 -12.05
C ARG A 143 14.03 7.22 -11.25
N TYR A 144 14.50 8.44 -11.27
CA TYR A 144 13.75 9.59 -10.76
C TYR A 144 12.45 9.80 -11.54
N VAL A 145 11.59 10.61 -10.99
CA VAL A 145 10.33 11.06 -11.61
C VAL A 145 10.09 12.51 -11.21
N ILE A 146 9.45 13.28 -12.08
CA ILE A 146 9.02 14.64 -11.76
C ILE A 146 7.50 14.62 -11.56
N ASP A 147 7.06 15.18 -10.45
CA ASP A 147 5.65 15.54 -10.24
C ASP A 147 5.36 16.83 -10.99
N GLU A 148 4.63 16.72 -12.09
CA GLU A 148 4.31 17.85 -12.95
C GLU A 148 3.58 18.98 -12.21
N LYS A 149 2.70 18.62 -11.25
CA LYS A 149 1.90 19.60 -10.49
C LYS A 149 2.74 20.41 -9.51
N ALA A 150 3.79 19.81 -8.96
CA ALA A 150 4.69 20.46 -8.01
C ALA A 150 5.89 21.13 -8.72
N CYS A 151 6.15 20.80 -9.97
CA CYS A 151 7.29 21.28 -10.72
C CYS A 151 7.12 22.75 -11.15
N LEU A 152 8.09 23.60 -10.81
CA LEU A 152 8.12 25.02 -11.20
C LEU A 152 8.63 25.25 -12.64
N LYS A 153 9.00 24.19 -13.36
CA LYS A 153 9.57 24.22 -14.72
C LYS A 153 10.79 25.15 -14.86
N CYS A 154 11.57 25.34 -13.80
CA CYS A 154 12.71 26.26 -13.75
C CYS A 154 13.95 25.80 -14.53
N GLY A 155 14.01 24.55 -15.00
CA GLY A 155 15.13 24.02 -15.78
C GLY A 155 16.37 23.59 -15.00
N SER A 156 16.58 24.02 -13.75
CA SER A 156 17.81 23.78 -12.97
C SER A 156 18.20 22.29 -12.87
N CYS A 157 17.23 21.38 -12.83
CA CYS A 157 17.50 19.95 -12.81
C CYS A 157 18.04 19.43 -14.16
N VAL A 158 17.66 20.07 -15.29
CA VAL A 158 18.16 19.73 -16.64
C VAL A 158 19.64 20.07 -16.70
N ASP A 159 20.01 21.29 -16.27
CA ASP A 159 21.40 21.77 -16.28
C ASP A 159 22.30 20.93 -15.37
N ALA A 160 21.78 20.49 -14.22
CA ALA A 160 22.50 19.65 -13.28
C ALA A 160 22.69 18.19 -13.73
N CYS A 161 21.95 17.74 -14.76
CA CYS A 161 21.97 16.35 -15.19
C CYS A 161 23.08 16.04 -16.18
N LYS A 162 24.22 15.55 -15.70
CA LYS A 162 25.39 15.17 -16.52
C LYS A 162 25.10 14.10 -17.59
N TYR A 163 24.01 13.33 -17.42
CA TYR A 163 23.62 12.23 -18.32
C TYR A 163 22.61 12.65 -19.38
N GLY A 164 22.12 13.89 -19.35
CA GLY A 164 21.06 14.35 -20.26
C GLY A 164 19.81 13.50 -20.16
N ALA A 165 19.47 13.07 -18.94
CA ALA A 165 18.37 12.15 -18.70
C ALA A 165 17.03 12.86 -18.48
N ILE A 166 16.98 14.19 -18.44
CA ILE A 166 15.77 14.97 -18.12
C ILE A 166 15.22 15.59 -19.41
N ASN A 167 13.94 15.34 -19.67
CA ASN A 167 13.19 15.93 -20.76
C ASN A 167 11.85 16.45 -20.25
N LEU A 168 11.73 17.75 -20.07
CA LEU A 168 10.51 18.41 -19.55
C LEU A 168 9.40 18.53 -20.61
N GLU A 169 9.70 18.24 -21.88
CA GLU A 169 8.75 18.31 -23.00
C GLU A 169 8.03 16.97 -23.26
N MET A 170 8.25 15.94 -22.42
CA MET A 170 7.51 14.69 -22.57
C MET A 170 6.01 14.92 -22.43
N GLN A 171 5.24 14.31 -23.31
CA GLN A 171 3.79 14.40 -23.34
C GLN A 171 3.14 13.08 -22.91
N VAL A 172 1.85 13.16 -22.61
CA VAL A 172 1.01 11.98 -22.42
C VAL A 172 0.90 11.24 -23.76
N GLU A 173 1.07 9.92 -23.71
CA GLU A 173 0.91 9.05 -24.87
C GLU A 173 -0.28 8.10 -24.66
N THR A 174 -1.07 7.89 -25.70
CA THR A 174 -2.07 6.82 -25.73
C THR A 174 -1.56 5.68 -26.58
N LYS A 175 -1.65 4.47 -26.05
CA LYS A 175 -1.19 3.26 -26.74
C LYS A 175 -2.27 2.18 -26.71
N THR A 176 -2.64 1.66 -27.88
CA THR A 176 -3.51 0.49 -28.00
C THR A 176 -2.67 -0.78 -28.11
N ILE A 177 -3.04 -1.81 -27.33
CA ILE A 177 -2.42 -3.14 -27.36
C ILE A 177 -3.49 -4.20 -27.51
N ASN A 178 -3.11 -5.33 -28.13
CA ASN A 178 -3.97 -6.51 -28.25
C ASN A 178 -3.38 -7.62 -27.39
N VAL A 179 -4.22 -8.20 -26.51
CA VAL A 179 -3.83 -9.28 -25.60
C VAL A 179 -4.87 -10.40 -25.61
N GLY A 180 -4.47 -11.59 -25.24
CA GLY A 180 -5.37 -12.73 -25.23
C GLY A 180 -6.14 -12.87 -23.93
N SER A 181 -5.55 -12.46 -22.79
CA SER A 181 -6.21 -12.45 -21.48
C SER A 181 -5.69 -11.33 -20.58
N ILE A 182 -6.46 -11.02 -19.54
CA ILE A 182 -6.16 -9.93 -18.60
C ILE A 182 -6.27 -10.43 -17.16
N VAL A 183 -5.29 -10.08 -16.32
CA VAL A 183 -5.38 -10.25 -14.86
C VAL A 183 -5.38 -8.87 -14.18
N VAL A 184 -6.46 -8.58 -13.44
CA VAL A 184 -6.63 -7.33 -12.70
C VAL A 184 -6.14 -7.52 -11.27
N ALA A 185 -5.03 -6.87 -10.92
CA ALA A 185 -4.36 -6.94 -9.63
C ALA A 185 -4.16 -5.54 -9.02
N THR A 186 -5.17 -4.68 -9.13
CA THR A 186 -5.13 -3.26 -8.75
C THR A 186 -5.07 -2.99 -7.25
N GLY A 187 -5.20 -4.05 -6.42
CA GLY A 187 -5.05 -3.98 -4.98
C GLY A 187 -6.12 -3.15 -4.28
N TRP A 188 -5.71 -2.34 -3.30
CA TRP A 188 -6.58 -1.63 -2.37
C TRP A 188 -6.02 -0.27 -1.96
N GLN A 189 -6.89 0.53 -1.35
CA GLN A 189 -6.53 1.77 -0.67
C GLN A 189 -6.92 1.68 0.81
N PRO A 190 -6.16 2.30 1.74
CA PRO A 190 -6.62 2.48 3.11
C PRO A 190 -7.94 3.24 3.10
N TYR A 191 -8.88 2.82 3.95
CA TYR A 191 -10.10 3.60 4.15
C TYR A 191 -9.73 4.99 4.66
N ASP A 192 -10.39 5.99 4.13
CA ASP A 192 -10.15 7.38 4.53
C ASP A 192 -10.65 7.61 5.97
N ALA A 193 -9.71 7.68 6.90
CA ALA A 193 -10.00 7.89 8.32
C ALA A 193 -10.62 9.26 8.60
N GLY A 194 -10.46 10.24 7.71
CA GLY A 194 -11.10 11.56 7.81
C GLY A 194 -12.61 11.52 7.71
N LYS A 195 -13.19 10.40 7.25
CA LYS A 195 -14.64 10.17 7.22
C LYS A 195 -15.21 9.66 8.54
N ILE A 196 -14.36 9.41 9.53
CA ILE A 196 -14.75 8.88 10.85
C ILE A 196 -14.58 10.01 11.86
N ASP A 197 -15.58 10.86 11.96
CA ASP A 197 -15.52 12.15 12.67
C ASP A 197 -15.15 12.04 14.15
N ASN A 198 -15.54 10.95 14.82
CA ASN A 198 -15.34 10.73 16.24
C ASN A 198 -13.94 10.20 16.62
N LEU A 199 -13.11 9.79 15.64
CA LEU A 199 -11.78 9.24 15.91
C LEU A 199 -10.64 10.25 15.75
N GLY A 200 -10.92 11.51 15.40
CA GLY A 200 -10.01 12.64 15.46
C GLY A 200 -8.89 12.68 14.42
N PHE A 201 -8.89 11.81 13.40
CA PHE A 201 -7.92 11.85 12.32
C PHE A 201 -8.07 13.14 11.50
N GLY A 202 -6.94 13.79 11.21
CA GLY A 202 -6.92 15.10 10.53
C GLY A 202 -7.23 16.28 11.46
N LYS A 203 -7.84 16.06 12.61
CA LYS A 203 -8.09 17.06 13.65
C LYS A 203 -6.93 17.13 14.65
N TYR A 204 -6.43 15.98 15.09
CA TYR A 204 -5.32 15.88 16.02
C TYR A 204 -4.11 15.26 15.32
N LYS A 205 -2.94 15.92 15.43
CA LYS A 205 -1.72 15.50 14.72
C LYS A 205 -1.24 14.10 15.10
N ASP A 206 -1.44 13.70 16.35
CA ASP A 206 -0.98 12.42 16.90
C ASP A 206 -2.03 11.31 16.79
N VAL A 207 -3.05 11.51 15.94
CA VAL A 207 -3.92 10.43 15.44
C VAL A 207 -3.47 10.05 14.04
N ILE A 208 -2.92 8.86 13.89
CA ILE A 208 -2.35 8.34 12.64
C ILE A 208 -3.06 7.06 12.19
N THR A 209 -2.88 6.65 10.94
CA THR A 209 -3.37 5.37 10.44
C THR A 209 -2.34 4.26 10.65
N ASN A 210 -2.78 2.99 10.59
CA ASN A 210 -1.92 1.82 10.63
C ASN A 210 -0.84 1.83 9.52
N MET A 211 -1.15 2.34 8.32
CA MET A 211 -0.16 2.47 7.24
C MET A 211 0.87 3.58 7.54
N MET A 212 0.46 4.67 8.21
CA MET A 212 1.41 5.69 8.68
C MET A 212 2.36 5.12 9.75
N MET A 213 1.84 4.28 10.66
CA MET A 213 2.68 3.58 11.65
C MET A 213 3.73 2.66 10.98
N GLU A 214 3.37 1.95 9.89
CA GLU A 214 4.35 1.19 9.10
C GLU A 214 5.46 2.09 8.55
N ARG A 215 5.12 3.30 8.09
CA ARG A 215 6.13 4.23 7.56
C ARG A 215 7.02 4.83 8.64
N LEU A 216 6.48 5.15 9.82
CA LEU A 216 7.29 5.62 10.95
C LEU A 216 8.27 4.53 11.41
N ALA A 217 7.82 3.28 11.53
CA ALA A 217 8.66 2.18 11.97
C ALA A 217 9.68 1.69 10.93
N ALA A 218 9.51 2.04 9.65
CA ALA A 218 10.39 1.57 8.58
C ALA A 218 11.73 2.31 8.57
N PRO A 219 12.90 1.61 8.45
CA PRO A 219 14.21 2.26 8.38
C PRO A 219 14.35 3.26 7.24
N ASN A 220 13.63 3.06 6.14
CA ASN A 220 13.55 3.98 5.00
C ASN A 220 12.36 4.93 5.08
N GLY A 221 11.74 5.05 6.24
CA GLY A 221 10.63 5.95 6.50
C GLY A 221 11.07 7.39 6.85
N PRO A 222 10.11 8.29 7.09
CA PRO A 222 10.38 9.71 7.31
C PRO A 222 11.21 9.99 8.56
N THR A 223 11.17 9.10 9.54
CA THR A 223 11.87 9.19 10.82
C THR A 223 13.02 8.19 10.97
N GLN A 224 13.40 7.53 9.85
CA GLN A 224 14.50 6.54 9.82
C GLN A 224 14.29 5.38 10.82
N GLY A 225 13.05 4.91 10.93
CA GLY A 225 12.66 3.80 11.80
C GLY A 225 12.37 4.16 13.26
N LYS A 226 12.50 5.44 13.64
CA LYS A 226 12.10 5.92 14.96
C LYS A 226 10.60 6.19 14.99
N ILE A 227 9.90 5.59 15.93
CA ILE A 227 8.48 5.87 16.13
C ILE A 227 8.34 7.18 16.89
N LEU A 228 8.04 8.27 16.18
CA LEU A 228 7.95 9.61 16.74
C LEU A 228 6.54 10.19 16.53
N ARG A 229 6.06 10.96 17.48
CA ARG A 229 4.80 11.70 17.38
C ARG A 229 4.89 12.76 16.29
N PRO A 230 3.92 12.87 15.39
CA PRO A 230 3.92 13.90 14.35
C PRO A 230 3.91 15.33 14.90
N SER A 231 3.33 15.56 16.09
CA SER A 231 3.17 16.89 16.67
C SER A 231 4.48 17.53 17.12
N ASP A 232 5.35 16.78 17.81
CA ASP A 232 6.53 17.30 18.51
C ASP A 232 7.80 16.47 18.31
N GLN A 233 7.75 15.41 17.49
CA GLN A 233 8.87 14.53 17.16
C GLN A 233 9.47 13.82 18.39
N LYS A 234 8.70 13.59 19.44
CA LYS A 234 9.11 12.81 20.60
C LYS A 234 8.60 11.38 20.52
N GLU A 235 9.27 10.48 21.24
CA GLU A 235 8.84 9.09 21.37
C GLU A 235 7.55 9.01 22.21
N PRO A 236 6.50 8.28 21.73
CA PRO A 236 5.30 8.08 22.50
C PRO A 236 5.52 7.04 23.59
N LYS A 237 5.03 7.31 24.80
CA LYS A 237 5.08 6.37 25.93
C LYS A 237 3.80 5.52 26.05
N ARG A 238 2.67 6.06 25.62
CA ARG A 238 1.36 5.42 25.70
C ARG A 238 0.69 5.48 24.34
N VAL A 239 0.45 4.31 23.73
CA VAL A 239 -0.08 4.24 22.37
C VAL A 239 -1.35 3.41 22.34
N ALA A 240 -2.43 3.97 21.79
CA ALA A 240 -3.68 3.26 21.54
C ALA A 240 -3.76 2.73 20.10
N PHE A 241 -4.13 1.47 19.95
CA PHE A 241 -4.45 0.83 18.66
C PHE A 241 -5.96 0.61 18.59
N VAL A 242 -6.63 1.36 17.71
CA VAL A 242 -8.09 1.32 17.57
C VAL A 242 -8.46 0.41 16.40
N GLN A 243 -9.01 -0.77 16.72
CA GLN A 243 -9.40 -1.74 15.71
C GLN A 243 -10.70 -1.36 15.01
N CYS A 244 -10.86 -1.87 13.80
CA CYS A 244 -12.05 -1.69 12.97
C CYS A 244 -12.40 -0.21 12.69
N ALA A 245 -11.38 0.69 12.60
CA ALA A 245 -11.60 2.07 12.21
C ALA A 245 -12.13 2.12 10.76
N GLY A 246 -13.44 2.38 10.63
CA GLY A 246 -14.16 2.36 9.36
C GLY A 246 -14.46 0.97 8.78
N SER A 247 -14.16 -0.14 9.49
CA SER A 247 -14.55 -1.51 9.09
C SER A 247 -15.60 -2.08 10.03
N ARG A 248 -16.43 -3.03 9.55
CA ARG A 248 -17.53 -3.65 10.31
C ARG A 248 -18.53 -2.59 10.81
N ASP A 249 -18.78 -1.62 9.98
CA ASP A 249 -19.67 -0.49 10.26
C ASP A 249 -20.50 -0.20 9.01
N GLU A 250 -21.83 -0.21 9.15
CA GLU A 250 -22.74 -0.04 8.01
C GLU A 250 -22.66 1.35 7.39
N ASN A 251 -22.25 2.37 8.16
CA ASN A 251 -22.07 3.73 7.67
C ASN A 251 -20.74 3.91 6.89
N HIS A 252 -19.84 2.92 6.95
CA HIS A 252 -18.50 2.96 6.35
C HIS A 252 -18.25 1.71 5.50
N LEU A 253 -17.42 0.75 5.98
CA LEU A 253 -17.20 -0.53 5.35
C LEU A 253 -17.93 -1.62 6.16
N ALA A 254 -18.99 -2.18 5.60
CA ALA A 254 -19.79 -3.21 6.28
C ALA A 254 -19.03 -4.51 6.55
N TYR A 255 -17.88 -4.73 5.88
CA TYR A 255 -17.07 -5.94 5.96
C TYR A 255 -15.85 -5.79 6.85
N CYS A 256 -15.25 -6.94 7.21
CA CYS A 256 -13.95 -7.03 7.88
C CYS A 256 -12.81 -7.05 6.84
N SER A 257 -11.78 -6.25 7.06
CA SER A 257 -10.58 -6.21 6.22
C SER A 257 -9.57 -7.35 6.49
N ALA A 258 -9.92 -8.32 7.33
CA ALA A 258 -9.22 -9.57 7.63
C ALA A 258 -7.82 -9.44 8.27
N VAL A 259 -7.06 -8.39 8.01
CA VAL A 259 -5.64 -8.28 8.39
C VAL A 259 -5.36 -7.32 9.54
N CYS A 260 -6.33 -6.46 9.92
CA CYS A 260 -6.09 -5.35 10.86
C CYS A 260 -5.61 -5.82 12.25
N CYS A 261 -6.18 -6.90 12.77
CA CYS A 261 -5.80 -7.45 14.08
C CYS A 261 -4.31 -7.86 14.10
N LEU A 262 -3.89 -8.65 13.14
CA LEU A 262 -2.49 -9.05 13.00
C LEU A 262 -1.56 -7.86 12.72
N ALA A 263 -2.00 -6.91 11.89
CA ALA A 263 -1.22 -5.71 11.60
C ALA A 263 -0.96 -4.89 12.88
N SER A 264 -1.97 -4.68 13.71
CA SER A 264 -1.81 -3.94 14.98
C SER A 264 -0.99 -4.70 16.00
N LEU A 265 -1.18 -6.02 16.17
CA LEU A 265 -0.32 -6.84 17.01
C LEU A 265 1.15 -6.74 16.58
N LYS A 266 1.41 -6.79 15.28
CA LYS A 266 2.75 -6.61 14.71
C LYS A 266 3.29 -5.20 15.02
N GLN A 267 2.48 -4.15 14.91
CA GLN A 267 2.88 -2.77 15.22
C GLN A 267 3.12 -2.55 16.71
N ILE A 268 2.41 -3.25 17.57
CA ILE A 268 2.71 -3.30 19.01
C ILE A 268 4.12 -3.86 19.22
N THR A 269 4.53 -4.91 18.51
CA THR A 269 5.92 -5.40 18.63
C THR A 269 6.95 -4.37 18.19
N TYR A 270 6.68 -3.57 17.15
CA TYR A 270 7.58 -2.48 16.77
C TYR A 270 7.77 -1.45 17.86
N LEU A 271 6.65 -1.03 18.48
CA LEU A 271 6.65 -0.09 19.57
C LEU A 271 7.45 -0.63 20.76
N ARG A 272 7.17 -1.87 21.17
CA ARG A 272 7.81 -2.49 22.32
C ARG A 272 9.30 -2.78 22.10
N GLU A 273 9.69 -3.16 20.87
CA GLU A 273 11.10 -3.34 20.48
C GLU A 273 11.87 -2.00 20.46
N ALA A 274 11.25 -0.93 19.94
CA ALA A 274 11.90 0.36 19.80
C ALA A 274 11.91 1.19 21.11
N ILE A 275 10.83 1.11 21.90
CA ILE A 275 10.61 1.89 23.12
C ILE A 275 10.20 0.96 24.26
N PRO A 276 11.16 0.32 24.95
CA PRO A 276 10.86 -0.71 25.98
C PRO A 276 9.99 -0.21 27.14
N ASP A 277 10.00 1.08 27.45
CA ASP A 277 9.19 1.67 28.54
C ASP A 277 7.78 2.07 28.09
N SER A 278 7.45 1.93 26.82
CA SER A 278 6.12 2.26 26.30
C SER A 278 5.03 1.30 26.78
N GLN A 279 3.79 1.75 26.76
CA GLN A 279 2.59 0.96 26.97
C GLN A 279 1.72 0.96 25.71
N ALA A 280 1.15 -0.20 25.37
CA ALA A 280 0.24 -0.34 24.26
C ALA A 280 -1.17 -0.73 24.76
N PHE A 281 -2.19 -0.06 24.24
CA PHE A 281 -3.60 -0.32 24.51
C PHE A 281 -4.27 -0.71 23.20
N MET A 282 -4.72 -1.93 23.04
CA MET A 282 -5.42 -2.38 21.82
C MET A 282 -6.91 -2.55 22.10
N PHE A 283 -7.73 -1.67 21.52
CA PHE A 283 -9.18 -1.72 21.61
C PHE A 283 -9.74 -2.53 20.45
N TYR A 284 -10.52 -3.59 20.73
CA TYR A 284 -10.99 -4.52 19.71
C TYR A 284 -12.42 -5.00 19.95
N ILE A 285 -13.12 -5.35 18.87
CA ILE A 285 -14.43 -6.02 18.92
C ILE A 285 -14.21 -7.53 19.06
N ASP A 286 -13.48 -8.12 18.09
CA ASP A 286 -13.00 -9.52 18.10
C ASP A 286 -11.57 -9.54 17.56
N LEU A 287 -10.71 -10.38 18.13
CA LEU A 287 -9.37 -10.62 17.60
C LEU A 287 -9.42 -11.79 16.60
N ARG A 288 -8.92 -11.52 15.39
CA ARG A 288 -8.85 -12.49 14.30
C ARG A 288 -7.39 -12.79 13.97
N THR A 289 -6.93 -13.91 14.49
CA THR A 289 -5.55 -14.42 14.35
C THR A 289 -5.61 -15.90 13.93
N PRO A 290 -5.99 -16.20 12.67
CA PRO A 290 -6.29 -17.56 12.24
C PRO A 290 -5.07 -18.48 12.28
N GLY A 291 -5.30 -19.75 12.67
CA GLY A 291 -4.30 -20.80 12.66
C GLY A 291 -3.12 -20.50 13.60
N LYS A 292 -1.90 -20.70 13.13
CA LYS A 292 -0.67 -20.47 13.92
C LYS A 292 -0.44 -19.02 14.38
N TYR A 293 -1.23 -18.05 13.91
CA TYR A 293 -1.14 -16.68 14.40
C TYR A 293 -1.76 -16.49 15.79
N GLU A 294 -2.46 -17.47 16.32
CA GLU A 294 -2.88 -17.51 17.73
C GLU A 294 -1.68 -17.49 18.68
N ASP A 295 -0.60 -18.21 18.34
CA ASP A 295 0.66 -18.18 19.12
C ASP A 295 1.27 -16.76 19.12
N PHE A 296 1.13 -16.03 18.00
CA PHE A 296 1.58 -14.65 17.93
C PHE A 296 0.75 -13.72 18.82
N LEU A 297 -0.57 -13.88 18.84
CA LEU A 297 -1.46 -13.15 19.75
C LEU A 297 -1.11 -13.43 21.21
N THR A 298 -0.93 -14.71 21.57
CA THR A 298 -0.57 -15.13 22.94
C THR A 298 0.75 -14.49 23.37
N ARG A 299 1.76 -14.50 22.50
CA ARG A 299 3.07 -13.89 22.77
C ARG A 299 2.97 -12.38 22.99
N VAL A 300 2.22 -11.66 22.14
CA VAL A 300 2.06 -10.21 22.29
C VAL A 300 1.22 -9.86 23.51
N GLY A 301 0.16 -10.63 23.77
CA GLY A 301 -0.73 -10.43 24.91
C GLY A 301 -0.12 -10.80 26.28
N SER A 302 0.98 -11.57 26.31
CA SER A 302 1.72 -11.89 27.54
C SER A 302 2.68 -10.80 27.99
N ASP A 303 2.91 -9.75 27.18
CA ASP A 303 3.70 -8.57 27.61
C ASP A 303 2.87 -7.74 28.62
N GLU A 304 3.35 -7.59 29.85
CA GLU A 304 2.67 -6.85 30.92
C GLU A 304 2.37 -5.38 30.59
N ARG A 305 3.04 -4.83 29.60
CA ARG A 305 2.83 -3.45 29.12
C ARG A 305 1.88 -3.38 27.93
N VAL A 306 1.24 -4.51 27.55
CA VAL A 306 0.23 -4.58 26.51
C VAL A 306 -1.13 -4.87 27.13
N SER A 307 -2.09 -3.99 26.92
CA SER A 307 -3.47 -4.13 27.38
C SER A 307 -4.39 -4.42 26.20
N LEU A 308 -4.99 -5.60 26.18
CA LEU A 308 -6.00 -5.98 25.18
C LEU A 308 -7.39 -5.71 25.77
N ILE A 309 -8.09 -4.68 25.27
CA ILE A 309 -9.36 -4.18 25.80
C ILE A 309 -10.48 -4.52 24.81
N LYS A 310 -11.40 -5.39 25.23
CA LYS A 310 -12.56 -5.75 24.41
C LYS A 310 -13.60 -4.65 24.46
N GLY A 311 -13.71 -3.87 23.39
CA GLY A 311 -14.65 -2.75 23.29
C GLY A 311 -14.40 -1.92 22.03
N LYS A 312 -15.48 -1.31 21.48
CA LYS A 312 -15.37 -0.35 20.39
C LYS A 312 -15.05 1.02 20.98
N VAL A 313 -14.08 1.72 20.39
CA VAL A 313 -13.79 3.12 20.75
C VAL A 313 -14.96 4.00 20.28
N ALA A 314 -15.48 4.78 21.20
CA ALA A 314 -16.58 5.71 20.97
C ALA A 314 -16.07 7.07 20.47
N ALA A 315 -14.96 7.56 21.05
CA ALA A 315 -14.38 8.85 20.67
C ALA A 315 -12.88 8.90 20.96
N VAL A 316 -12.18 9.77 20.25
CA VAL A 316 -10.84 10.26 20.56
C VAL A 316 -10.89 11.76 20.67
N GLU A 317 -10.50 12.28 21.81
CA GLU A 317 -10.49 13.71 22.14
C GLU A 317 -9.08 14.15 22.52
N GLU A 318 -8.77 15.45 22.43
CA GLU A 318 -7.53 16.03 22.91
C GLU A 318 -7.83 16.87 24.16
N ASP A 319 -7.11 16.65 25.22
CA ASP A 319 -7.17 17.51 26.42
C ASP A 319 -6.70 18.92 26.09
N GLY A 320 -7.53 19.89 26.36
CA GLY A 320 -7.27 21.29 26.01
C GLY A 320 -6.04 21.89 26.70
N LYS A 321 -5.60 21.34 27.85
CA LYS A 321 -4.49 21.82 28.64
C LYS A 321 -3.20 21.03 28.40
N THR A 322 -3.28 19.70 28.50
CA THR A 322 -2.09 18.83 28.43
C THR A 322 -1.73 18.44 26.99
N LYS A 323 -2.69 18.58 26.06
CA LYS A 323 -2.57 18.10 24.67
C LYS A 323 -2.42 16.59 24.54
N GLU A 324 -2.67 15.84 25.60
CA GLU A 324 -2.78 14.39 25.55
C GLU A 324 -4.07 13.97 24.84
N LEU A 325 -4.03 12.83 24.15
CA LEU A 325 -5.21 12.23 23.55
C LEU A 325 -5.94 11.36 24.58
N ILE A 326 -7.24 11.46 24.61
CA ILE A 326 -8.14 10.68 25.48
C ILE A 326 -8.94 9.74 24.59
N VAL A 327 -8.75 8.44 24.76
CA VAL A 327 -9.52 7.41 24.07
C VAL A 327 -10.66 6.96 24.99
N GLU A 328 -11.88 7.16 24.54
CA GLU A 328 -13.08 6.74 25.26
C GLU A 328 -13.65 5.45 24.64
N ALA A 329 -13.87 4.44 25.48
CA ALA A 329 -14.42 3.15 25.08
C ALA A 329 -15.29 2.54 26.19
N GLU A 330 -16.09 1.55 25.83
CA GLU A 330 -16.73 0.66 26.80
C GLU A 330 -15.89 -0.64 26.88
N ASP A 331 -15.37 -0.93 28.07
CA ASP A 331 -14.77 -2.25 28.34
C ASP A 331 -15.89 -3.24 28.58
N VAL A 332 -16.19 -4.05 27.56
CA VAL A 332 -17.30 -5.02 27.57
C VAL A 332 -17.09 -6.12 28.61
N LEU A 333 -15.84 -6.50 28.90
CA LEU A 333 -15.55 -7.55 29.89
C LEU A 333 -15.69 -7.02 31.32
N ALA A 334 -15.33 -5.77 31.56
CA ALA A 334 -15.48 -5.13 32.85
C ALA A 334 -16.85 -4.44 33.05
N GLY A 335 -17.67 -4.34 32.00
CA GLY A 335 -19.00 -3.72 32.05
C GLY A 335 -18.98 -2.23 32.37
N LYS A 336 -17.92 -1.50 32.02
CA LYS A 336 -17.76 -0.09 32.37
C LYS A 336 -17.19 0.75 31.24
N LYS A 337 -17.56 2.04 31.22
CA LYS A 337 -16.91 3.03 30.38
C LYS A 337 -15.52 3.36 30.95
N ILE A 338 -14.54 3.46 30.04
CA ILE A 338 -13.15 3.80 30.36
C ILE A 338 -12.69 4.96 29.52
N ARG A 339 -11.79 5.74 30.09
CA ARG A 339 -11.05 6.82 29.41
C ARG A 339 -9.56 6.58 29.63
N VAL A 340 -8.82 6.46 28.55
CA VAL A 340 -7.39 6.17 28.58
C VAL A 340 -6.64 7.32 27.94
N ASN A 341 -5.76 7.98 28.72
CA ASN A 341 -4.87 9.02 28.19
C ASN A 341 -3.72 8.36 27.44
N VAL A 342 -3.42 8.85 26.25
CA VAL A 342 -2.34 8.33 25.40
C VAL A 342 -1.63 9.45 24.65
N ASP A 343 -0.41 9.16 24.19
CA ASP A 343 0.41 10.11 23.43
C ASP A 343 0.20 9.99 21.92
N LEU A 344 -0.23 8.82 21.47
CA LEU A 344 -0.41 8.50 20.05
C LEU A 344 -1.59 7.54 19.89
N VAL A 345 -2.40 7.77 18.87
CA VAL A 345 -3.49 6.86 18.46
C VAL A 345 -3.22 6.34 17.06
N VAL A 346 -3.28 5.00 16.90
CA VAL A 346 -3.13 4.31 15.62
C VAL A 346 -4.46 3.71 15.21
N LEU A 347 -5.06 4.25 14.16
CA LEU A 347 -6.33 3.78 13.62
C LEU A 347 -6.09 2.61 12.65
N ALA A 348 -6.59 1.44 12.97
CA ALA A 348 -6.56 0.26 12.10
C ALA A 348 -7.60 0.38 10.99
N CYS A 349 -7.30 1.22 9.99
CA CYS A 349 -8.16 1.49 8.85
C CYS A 349 -8.31 0.26 7.97
N GLY A 350 -9.51 0.07 7.42
CA GLY A 350 -9.83 -1.05 6.55
C GLY A 350 -9.24 -0.94 5.15
N MET A 351 -9.36 -2.02 4.40
CA MET A 351 -8.96 -2.11 2.99
C MET A 351 -10.17 -1.80 2.11
N GLN A 352 -10.08 -0.76 1.30
CA GLN A 352 -11.08 -0.40 0.29
C GLN A 352 -10.55 -0.76 -1.11
N PRO A 353 -11.34 -1.44 -1.97
CA PRO A 353 -10.88 -1.76 -3.32
C PRO A 353 -10.69 -0.50 -4.17
N THR A 354 -9.75 -0.54 -5.10
CA THR A 354 -9.56 0.56 -6.07
C THR A 354 -10.63 0.51 -7.16
N ASN A 355 -11.19 1.67 -7.53
CA ASN A 355 -12.24 1.81 -8.56
C ASN A 355 -11.71 2.36 -9.89
N SER A 356 -10.54 1.91 -10.34
CA SER A 356 -9.88 2.44 -11.54
C SER A 356 -10.33 1.80 -12.87
N LEU A 357 -11.16 0.74 -12.84
CA LEU A 357 -11.56 -0.01 -14.02
C LEU A 357 -13.06 -0.28 -14.03
N ASN A 358 -13.67 -0.23 -15.20
CA ASN A 358 -15.06 -0.64 -15.41
C ASN A 358 -15.12 -2.16 -15.58
N VAL A 359 -15.29 -2.87 -14.46
CA VAL A 359 -15.37 -4.33 -14.35
C VAL A 359 -16.44 -4.72 -13.34
N ASN A 360 -16.98 -5.94 -13.43
CA ASN A 360 -18.01 -6.42 -12.52
C ASN A 360 -17.46 -6.54 -11.08
N ARG A 361 -18.24 -6.06 -10.12
CA ARG A 361 -17.87 -5.99 -8.70
C ARG A 361 -18.97 -6.61 -7.84
N ASP A 362 -18.58 -7.07 -6.66
CA ASP A 362 -19.50 -7.48 -5.64
C ASP A 362 -20.15 -6.26 -4.92
N LYS A 363 -21.05 -6.52 -4.00
CA LYS A 363 -21.75 -5.48 -3.21
C LYS A 363 -20.80 -4.60 -2.36
N ASN A 364 -19.59 -5.04 -2.10
CA ASN A 364 -18.58 -4.33 -1.33
C ASN A 364 -17.57 -3.59 -2.23
N GLY A 365 -17.75 -3.66 -3.55
CA GLY A 365 -16.90 -3.02 -4.55
C GLY A 365 -15.65 -3.82 -4.94
N PHE A 366 -15.46 -5.05 -4.44
CA PHE A 366 -14.37 -5.93 -4.87
C PHE A 366 -14.66 -6.54 -6.23
N ILE A 367 -13.61 -6.76 -7.01
CA ILE A 367 -13.72 -7.31 -8.37
C ILE A 367 -14.05 -8.80 -8.28
N ILE A 368 -15.09 -9.24 -8.97
CA ILE A 368 -15.43 -10.66 -9.08
C ILE A 368 -14.27 -11.40 -9.75
N PHE A 369 -13.94 -12.61 -9.26
CA PHE A 369 -12.76 -13.36 -9.73
C PHE A 369 -12.73 -13.57 -11.24
N GLU A 370 -13.81 -14.08 -11.80
CA GLU A 370 -13.95 -14.36 -13.23
C GLU A 370 -14.99 -13.42 -13.82
N GLN A 371 -14.53 -12.53 -14.70
CA GLN A 371 -15.38 -11.50 -15.31
C GLN A 371 -16.10 -12.01 -16.57
N GLY A 372 -15.74 -13.21 -17.05
CA GLY A 372 -15.98 -13.65 -18.42
C GLY A 372 -14.96 -13.02 -19.38
N ASN A 373 -14.99 -13.45 -20.63
CA ASN A 373 -14.17 -12.91 -21.72
C ASN A 373 -12.65 -12.88 -21.43
N GLY A 374 -12.11 -13.86 -20.68
CA GLY A 374 -10.67 -13.95 -20.43
C GLY A 374 -10.11 -12.89 -19.46
N ILE A 375 -10.96 -12.27 -18.63
CA ILE A 375 -10.56 -11.30 -17.62
C ILE A 375 -10.72 -11.90 -16.22
N TYR A 376 -9.67 -11.88 -15.43
CA TYR A 376 -9.58 -12.45 -14.08
C TYR A 376 -9.11 -11.41 -13.07
N SER A 377 -9.38 -11.62 -11.80
CA SER A 377 -8.87 -10.75 -10.72
C SER A 377 -7.97 -11.51 -9.75
N ALA A 378 -7.02 -10.82 -9.11
CA ALA A 378 -6.09 -11.40 -8.16
C ALA A 378 -5.83 -10.49 -6.96
N GLY A 379 -5.56 -11.12 -5.81
CA GLY A 379 -5.17 -10.44 -4.59
C GLY A 379 -6.29 -9.60 -3.97
N VAL A 380 -5.91 -8.50 -3.32
CA VAL A 380 -6.88 -7.66 -2.58
C VAL A 380 -7.87 -6.93 -3.50
N ALA A 381 -7.61 -6.85 -4.79
CA ALA A 381 -8.62 -6.39 -5.75
C ALA A 381 -9.90 -7.24 -5.71
N LYS A 382 -9.80 -8.53 -5.34
CA LYS A 382 -10.88 -9.50 -5.24
C LYS A 382 -11.53 -9.55 -3.86
N LYS A 383 -10.74 -9.50 -2.79
CA LYS A 383 -11.21 -9.51 -1.39
C LYS A 383 -10.08 -9.11 -0.44
N PRO A 384 -10.41 -8.64 0.77
CA PRO A 384 -9.39 -8.41 1.79
C PRO A 384 -8.67 -9.70 2.16
N GLN A 385 -7.34 -9.67 2.15
CA GLN A 385 -6.48 -10.81 2.49
C GLN A 385 -5.04 -10.39 2.76
N ASP A 386 -4.24 -11.27 3.34
CA ASP A 386 -2.83 -11.07 3.61
C ASP A 386 -1.94 -11.25 2.37
N VAL A 387 -0.64 -10.99 2.53
CA VAL A 387 0.34 -11.08 1.44
C VAL A 387 0.51 -12.52 0.95
N SER A 388 0.53 -13.50 1.84
CA SER A 388 0.70 -14.91 1.49
C SER A 388 -0.46 -15.42 0.63
N SER A 389 -1.69 -15.15 1.08
CA SER A 389 -2.91 -15.48 0.33
C SER A 389 -2.96 -14.76 -1.01
N SER A 390 -2.52 -13.49 -1.06
CA SER A 390 -2.45 -12.70 -2.29
C SER A 390 -1.47 -13.28 -3.33
N VAL A 391 -0.35 -13.86 -2.88
CA VAL A 391 0.61 -14.55 -3.75
C VAL A 391 0.02 -15.84 -4.28
N GLN A 392 -0.60 -16.66 -3.43
CA GLN A 392 -1.24 -17.93 -3.85
C GLN A 392 -2.35 -17.71 -4.88
N GLU A 393 -3.22 -16.72 -4.64
CA GLU A 393 -4.27 -16.37 -5.59
C GLU A 393 -3.72 -15.83 -6.90
N ALA A 394 -2.63 -15.08 -6.87
CA ALA A 394 -1.99 -14.56 -8.07
C ALA A 394 -1.44 -15.67 -8.97
N THR A 395 -0.87 -16.74 -8.40
CA THR A 395 -0.46 -17.94 -9.13
C THR A 395 -1.67 -18.63 -9.78
N GLY A 396 -2.79 -18.76 -9.05
CA GLY A 396 -4.04 -19.29 -9.59
C GLY A 396 -4.62 -18.44 -10.73
N ALA A 397 -4.55 -17.11 -10.62
CA ALA A 397 -5.00 -16.21 -11.68
C ALA A 397 -4.10 -16.27 -12.92
N ALA A 398 -2.78 -16.41 -12.75
CA ALA A 398 -1.86 -16.65 -13.86
C ALA A 398 -2.20 -17.92 -14.62
N LEU A 399 -2.47 -19.03 -13.91
CA LEU A 399 -2.87 -20.28 -14.51
C LEU A 399 -4.19 -20.13 -15.29
N LYS A 400 -5.18 -19.44 -14.75
CA LYS A 400 -6.46 -19.18 -15.45
C LYS A 400 -6.26 -18.35 -16.72
N ALA A 401 -5.45 -17.30 -16.65
CA ALA A 401 -5.12 -16.49 -17.82
C ALA A 401 -4.42 -17.31 -18.92
N ILE A 402 -3.53 -18.22 -18.54
CA ILE A 402 -2.87 -19.15 -19.47
C ILE A 402 -3.88 -20.13 -20.09
N GLN A 403 -4.76 -20.73 -19.29
CA GLN A 403 -5.79 -21.66 -19.76
C GLN A 403 -6.70 -21.04 -20.82
N SER A 404 -7.03 -19.75 -20.70
CA SER A 404 -7.84 -19.05 -21.69
C SER A 404 -7.12 -18.81 -23.02
N LEU A 405 -5.80 -18.94 -23.07
CA LEU A 405 -5.01 -18.79 -24.31
C LEU A 405 -4.79 -20.13 -25.08
N VAL A 406 -5.03 -21.25 -24.42
CA VAL A 406 -4.81 -22.57 -25.02
C VAL A 406 -6.10 -23.28 -25.39
N ARG A 407 -7.24 -22.68 -25.06
CA ARG A 407 -8.56 -23.09 -25.51
C ARG A 407 -8.85 -22.53 -26.91
#